data_c2263ed06e0fb5c06d10a177902a2f09
#
_entry.id   c2263ed06e0fb5c06d10a177902a2f09
#
_cell.length_a   1.000
_cell.length_b   1.000
_cell.length_c   1.000
_cell.angle_alpha   90.00
_cell.angle_beta   90.00
_cell.angle_gamma   90.00
#
_symmetry.space_group_name_H-M   'P 1'
#
loop_
_entity.id
_entity.type
_entity.pdbx_description
1 polymer ?
#
loop_
_entity_poly.entity_id
_entity_poly.type
_entity_poly.pdbx_seq_one_letter_code
_entity_poly.pdbx_strand_id
1 'polypeptide(L)'
;MVHVSGKDEGLMEDLVIPRSPVGVATFLRFATAALLIELTPGPNMGYLAIIAAQRGRSAAFVVVAGVAVGLSFYLGLTVAGVAEGLLSNTRVYQALRWSGIAYMLWLALEAWRAVPVRITSQPPSDTSRLFARGILTNLLNVKAVIFYAVLLPSFLDPPRGRLPLQALMLGTTHVAIATAIHCGIVVTVARSRTLFPADGSRKVTRAYAVGLLVVAIWLAWSTRLGS
;
A
#
# COMPACT_ATOMS: atom_id res chain seq x y z
N MET A 1 -18.45 -57.31 -34.10
CA MET A 1 -17.30 -57.04 -33.24
C MET A 1 -16.57 -55.86 -33.83
N VAL A 2 -16.93 -54.63 -33.38
CA VAL A 2 -16.42 -53.39 -33.98
C VAL A 2 -15.20 -52.99 -33.16
N HIS A 3 -14.04 -52.94 -33.77
CA HIS A 3 -12.78 -52.56 -33.19
C HIS A 3 -12.74 -51.02 -33.10
N VAL A 4 -13.02 -50.47 -31.91
CA VAL A 4 -12.87 -49.04 -31.66
C VAL A 4 -11.39 -48.75 -31.52
N SER A 5 -10.90 -47.97 -32.47
CA SER A 5 -9.50 -47.59 -32.62
C SER A 5 -9.09 -46.66 -31.47
N GLY A 6 -8.04 -47.02 -30.71
CA GLY A 6 -7.47 -46.27 -29.61
C GLY A 6 -6.76 -44.95 -29.98
N LYS A 7 -7.33 -44.18 -30.94
CA LYS A 7 -6.83 -42.86 -31.33
C LYS A 7 -7.52 -41.68 -30.60
N ASP A 8 -8.67 -41.94 -29.96
CA ASP A 8 -9.45 -40.88 -29.34
C ASP A 8 -9.10 -40.64 -27.88
N GLU A 9 -8.37 -41.55 -27.24
CA GLU A 9 -7.89 -41.35 -25.86
C GLU A 9 -6.70 -40.38 -25.77
N GLY A 10 -5.87 -40.27 -26.82
CA GLY A 10 -4.72 -39.36 -26.84
C GLY A 10 -5.08 -37.87 -27.03
N LEU A 11 -6.26 -37.56 -27.56
CA LEU A 11 -6.69 -36.20 -27.86
C LEU A 11 -7.30 -35.45 -26.67
N MET A 12 -7.69 -36.18 -25.63
CA MET A 12 -8.21 -35.58 -24.38
C MET A 12 -7.14 -35.29 -23.33
N GLU A 13 -5.97 -35.90 -23.44
CA GLU A 13 -4.84 -35.63 -22.49
C GLU A 13 -4.11 -34.31 -22.80
N ASP A 14 -4.21 -33.81 -24.04
CA ASP A 14 -3.55 -32.56 -24.47
C ASP A 14 -4.35 -31.27 -24.18
N LEU A 15 -5.59 -31.38 -23.69
CA LEU A 15 -6.32 -30.21 -23.21
C LEU A 15 -5.86 -29.85 -21.79
N VAL A 16 -4.57 -29.54 -21.63
CA VAL A 16 -4.05 -28.91 -20.42
C VAL A 16 -4.65 -27.52 -20.33
N ILE A 17 -5.83 -27.43 -19.73
CA ILE A 17 -6.37 -26.12 -19.31
C ILE A 17 -5.27 -25.48 -18.46
N PRO A 18 -4.68 -24.35 -18.87
CA PRO A 18 -3.61 -23.74 -18.11
C PRO A 18 -4.13 -23.43 -16.72
N ARG A 19 -3.68 -24.20 -15.72
CA ARG A 19 -4.07 -23.96 -14.33
C ARG A 19 -3.69 -22.53 -13.98
N SER A 20 -4.62 -21.80 -13.37
CA SER A 20 -4.34 -20.45 -12.87
C SER A 20 -3.04 -20.47 -12.05
N PRO A 21 -2.12 -19.52 -12.26
CA PRO A 21 -0.87 -19.42 -11.50
C PRO A 21 -1.11 -19.38 -9.99
N VAL A 22 -2.24 -18.80 -9.56
CA VAL A 22 -2.66 -18.73 -8.17
C VAL A 22 -3.97 -19.50 -7.99
N GLY A 23 -4.03 -20.40 -7.01
CA GLY A 23 -5.27 -21.11 -6.65
C GLY A 23 -6.32 -20.15 -6.11
N VAL A 24 -7.61 -20.40 -6.41
CA VAL A 24 -8.73 -19.53 -5.97
C VAL A 24 -8.72 -19.33 -4.45
N ALA A 25 -8.51 -20.40 -3.68
CA ALA A 25 -8.46 -20.31 -2.21
C ALA A 25 -7.30 -19.43 -1.72
N THR A 26 -6.12 -19.53 -2.32
CA THR A 26 -4.95 -18.69 -2.01
C THR A 26 -5.25 -17.23 -2.37
N PHE A 27 -5.84 -16.99 -3.54
CA PHE A 27 -6.21 -15.65 -3.98
C PHE A 27 -7.20 -14.98 -3.00
N LEU A 28 -8.25 -15.69 -2.59
CA LEU A 28 -9.24 -15.17 -1.64
C LEU A 28 -8.64 -14.88 -0.27
N ARG A 29 -7.80 -15.78 0.25
CA ARG A 29 -7.09 -15.57 1.52
C ARG A 29 -6.17 -14.35 1.44
N PHE A 30 -5.43 -14.21 0.35
CA PHE A 30 -4.56 -13.06 0.12
C PHE A 30 -5.37 -11.75 0.02
N ALA A 31 -6.43 -11.72 -0.79
CA ALA A 31 -7.26 -10.53 -0.94
C ALA A 31 -7.89 -10.10 0.39
N THR A 32 -8.34 -11.07 1.21
CA THR A 32 -8.85 -10.80 2.56
C THR A 32 -7.75 -10.23 3.47
N ALA A 33 -6.56 -10.83 3.48
CA ALA A 33 -5.44 -10.33 4.27
C ALA A 33 -5.02 -8.92 3.83
N ALA A 34 -4.93 -8.68 2.52
CA ALA A 34 -4.63 -7.37 1.96
C ALA A 34 -5.67 -6.32 2.35
N LEU A 35 -6.96 -6.67 2.27
CA LEU A 35 -8.06 -5.79 2.68
C LEU A 35 -7.97 -5.44 4.18
N LEU A 36 -7.79 -6.43 5.05
CA LEU A 36 -7.68 -6.21 6.50
C LEU A 36 -6.48 -5.33 6.86
N ILE A 37 -5.34 -5.57 6.21
CA ILE A 37 -4.15 -4.74 6.41
C ILE A 37 -4.39 -3.33 5.90
N GLU A 38 -4.99 -3.17 4.73
CA GLU A 38 -5.26 -1.84 4.20
C GLU A 38 -6.32 -1.08 4.99
N LEU A 39 -7.26 -1.72 5.65
CA LEU A 39 -8.20 -1.09 6.59
C LEU A 39 -7.52 -0.65 7.90
N THR A 40 -6.35 -1.19 8.24
CA THR A 40 -5.60 -0.76 9.42
C THR A 40 -5.02 0.63 9.18
N PRO A 41 -5.32 1.63 10.04
CA PRO A 41 -4.79 2.98 9.90
C PRO A 41 -3.26 3.00 9.76
N GLY A 42 -2.77 3.81 8.83
CA GLY A 42 -1.34 3.94 8.58
C GLY A 42 -0.96 5.33 8.05
N PRO A 43 0.36 5.60 7.86
CA PRO A 43 0.85 6.92 7.45
C PRO A 43 0.21 7.43 6.15
N ASN A 44 0.05 6.57 5.15
CA ASN A 44 -0.57 6.93 3.88
C ASN A 44 -2.00 7.46 4.06
N MET A 45 -2.82 6.71 4.83
CA MET A 45 -4.23 7.08 5.06
C MET A 45 -4.37 8.43 5.73
N GLY A 46 -3.57 8.66 6.76
CA GLY A 46 -3.64 9.91 7.47
C GLY A 46 -3.13 11.08 6.63
N TYR A 47 -2.04 10.91 5.89
CA TYR A 47 -1.56 11.94 4.96
C TYR A 47 -2.62 12.29 3.90
N LEU A 48 -3.25 11.27 3.30
CA LEU A 48 -4.35 11.45 2.35
C LEU A 48 -5.54 12.18 2.97
N ALA A 49 -5.93 11.82 4.20
CA ALA A 49 -7.01 12.49 4.91
C ALA A 49 -6.72 13.98 5.14
N ILE A 50 -5.47 14.31 5.52
CA ILE A 50 -5.05 15.71 5.69
C ILE A 50 -5.12 16.46 4.37
N ILE A 51 -4.52 15.95 3.31
CA ILE A 51 -4.53 16.62 2.01
C ILE A 51 -5.98 16.77 1.50
N ALA A 52 -6.82 15.74 1.64
CA ALA A 52 -8.23 15.82 1.28
C ALA A 52 -8.98 16.89 2.09
N ALA A 53 -8.70 16.99 3.39
CA ALA A 53 -9.31 17.98 4.27
C ALA A 53 -8.80 19.41 3.98
N GLN A 54 -7.52 19.60 3.74
CA GLN A 54 -6.91 20.92 3.57
C GLN A 54 -6.97 21.45 2.14
N ARG A 55 -6.68 20.60 1.14
CA ARG A 55 -6.50 20.98 -0.26
C ARG A 55 -7.59 20.46 -1.20
N GLY A 56 -8.50 19.61 -0.70
CA GLY A 56 -9.59 19.03 -1.44
C GLY A 56 -9.23 17.76 -2.19
N ARG A 57 -10.26 17.17 -2.81
CA ARG A 57 -10.17 15.86 -3.43
C ARG A 57 -9.16 15.78 -4.57
N SER A 58 -9.08 16.79 -5.42
CA SER A 58 -8.18 16.78 -6.59
C SER A 58 -6.72 16.66 -6.17
N ALA A 59 -6.28 17.46 -5.18
CA ALA A 59 -4.94 17.39 -4.64
C ALA A 59 -4.66 16.04 -3.98
N ALA A 60 -5.64 15.48 -3.24
CA ALA A 60 -5.50 14.19 -2.59
C ALA A 60 -5.43 13.03 -3.59
N PHE A 61 -6.16 13.07 -4.70
CA PHE A 61 -6.04 12.06 -5.76
C PHE A 61 -4.66 12.05 -6.43
N VAL A 62 -4.01 13.19 -6.55
CA VAL A 62 -2.61 13.27 -7.01
C VAL A 62 -1.69 12.49 -6.06
N VAL A 63 -1.92 12.63 -4.74
CA VAL A 63 -1.16 11.85 -3.73
C VAL A 63 -1.48 10.36 -3.83
N VAL A 64 -2.76 9.98 -4.04
CA VAL A 64 -3.15 8.58 -4.26
C VAL A 64 -2.39 7.97 -5.44
N ALA A 65 -2.30 8.71 -6.56
CA ALA A 65 -1.52 8.26 -7.71
C ALA A 65 -0.04 8.06 -7.36
N GLY A 66 0.56 8.97 -6.60
CA GLY A 66 1.92 8.82 -6.11
C GLY A 66 2.11 7.59 -5.21
N VAL A 67 1.17 7.34 -4.28
CA VAL A 67 1.18 6.15 -3.43
C VAL A 67 1.07 4.87 -4.26
N ALA A 68 0.18 4.84 -5.26
CA ALA A 68 0.03 3.68 -6.15
C ALA A 68 1.32 3.39 -6.92
N VAL A 69 2.04 4.41 -7.39
CA VAL A 69 3.35 4.25 -8.03
C VAL A 69 4.37 3.69 -7.03
N GLY A 70 4.40 4.18 -5.79
CA GLY A 70 5.27 3.65 -4.74
C GLY A 70 4.99 2.17 -4.41
N LEU A 71 3.70 1.76 -4.36
CA LEU A 71 3.31 0.35 -4.20
C LEU A 71 3.76 -0.49 -5.40
N SER A 72 3.59 0.04 -6.62
CA SER A 72 4.00 -0.64 -7.85
C SER A 72 5.53 -0.82 -7.94
N PHE A 73 6.29 0.11 -7.37
CA PHE A 73 7.74 -0.03 -7.24
C PHE A 73 8.12 -1.24 -6.37
N TYR A 74 7.50 -1.39 -5.19
CA TYR A 74 7.72 -2.57 -4.34
C TYR A 74 7.27 -3.86 -5.02
N LEU A 75 6.15 -3.83 -5.74
CA LEU A 75 5.71 -4.96 -6.56
C LEU A 75 6.78 -5.35 -7.59
N GLY A 76 7.35 -4.37 -8.29
CA GLY A 76 8.45 -4.60 -9.24
C GLY A 76 9.65 -5.27 -8.59
N LEU A 77 10.06 -4.81 -7.42
CA LEU A 77 11.16 -5.43 -6.65
C LEU A 77 10.84 -6.87 -6.24
N THR A 78 9.60 -7.15 -5.85
CA THR A 78 9.16 -8.50 -5.47
C THR A 78 9.15 -9.44 -6.68
N VAL A 79 8.61 -8.99 -7.81
CA VAL A 79 8.58 -9.76 -9.07
C VAL A 79 10.00 -10.05 -9.57
N ALA A 80 10.93 -9.12 -9.38
CA ALA A 80 12.34 -9.30 -9.73
C ALA A 80 13.12 -10.18 -8.73
N GLY A 81 12.48 -10.67 -7.64
CA GLY A 81 13.14 -11.48 -6.61
C GLY A 81 14.12 -10.69 -5.71
N VAL A 82 14.13 -9.35 -5.82
CA VAL A 82 15.06 -8.50 -5.07
C VAL A 82 14.63 -8.29 -3.63
N ALA A 83 13.31 -8.36 -3.36
CA ALA A 83 12.74 -8.06 -2.06
C ALA A 83 13.27 -8.98 -0.95
N GLU A 84 13.43 -10.27 -1.21
CA GLU A 84 13.99 -11.23 -0.26
C GLU A 84 15.46 -10.95 0.05
N GLY A 85 16.26 -10.63 -0.97
CA GLY A 85 17.68 -10.32 -0.81
C GLY A 85 17.93 -9.00 -0.06
N LEU A 86 17.08 -7.98 -0.28
CA LEU A 86 17.18 -6.69 0.42
C LEU A 86 16.85 -6.80 1.91
N LEU A 87 15.92 -7.64 2.29
CA LEU A 87 15.48 -7.78 3.68
C LEU A 87 16.30 -8.80 4.47
N SER A 88 16.94 -9.75 3.82
CA SER A 88 17.94 -10.60 4.46
C SER A 88 19.18 -9.80 4.91
N ASN A 89 19.39 -8.61 4.34
CA ASN A 89 20.44 -7.71 4.77
C ASN A 89 19.96 -6.83 5.94
N THR A 90 20.38 -7.18 7.16
CA THR A 90 20.02 -6.48 8.39
C THR A 90 20.30 -4.97 8.34
N ARG A 91 21.36 -4.51 7.67
CA ARG A 91 21.70 -3.09 7.54
C ARG A 91 20.67 -2.35 6.68
N VAL A 92 20.25 -2.94 5.56
CA VAL A 92 19.25 -2.37 4.66
C VAL A 92 17.89 -2.31 5.37
N TYR A 93 17.49 -3.38 6.05
CA TYR A 93 16.28 -3.41 6.86
C TYR A 93 16.29 -2.31 7.93
N GLN A 94 17.37 -2.18 8.70
CA GLN A 94 17.50 -1.16 9.73
C GLN A 94 17.48 0.26 9.14
N ALA A 95 18.14 0.51 8.01
CA ALA A 95 18.12 1.81 7.34
C ALA A 95 16.70 2.19 6.90
N LEU A 96 15.96 1.27 6.24
CA LEU A 96 14.58 1.50 5.84
C LEU A 96 13.67 1.77 7.05
N ARG A 97 13.83 0.99 8.11
CA ARG A 97 13.08 1.13 9.34
C ARG A 97 13.26 2.50 9.98
N TRP A 98 14.51 2.91 10.23
CA TRP A 98 14.81 4.19 10.87
C TRP A 98 14.43 5.38 9.99
N SER A 99 14.62 5.28 8.67
CA SER A 99 14.15 6.29 7.72
C SER A 99 12.63 6.43 7.75
N GLY A 100 11.90 5.32 7.84
CA GLY A 100 10.44 5.34 7.97
C GLY A 100 9.96 5.99 9.26
N ILE A 101 10.60 5.66 10.41
CA ILE A 101 10.30 6.29 11.70
C ILE A 101 10.59 7.80 11.66
N ALA A 102 11.76 8.19 11.17
CA ALA A 102 12.15 9.60 11.05
C ALA A 102 11.17 10.37 10.15
N TYR A 103 10.76 9.77 9.04
CA TYR A 103 9.78 10.37 8.14
C TYR A 103 8.38 10.52 8.77
N MET A 104 7.92 9.52 9.54
CA MET A 104 6.66 9.63 10.29
C MET A 104 6.71 10.75 11.34
N LEU A 105 7.84 10.89 12.05
CA LEU A 105 8.04 11.97 13.00
C LEU A 105 8.06 13.34 12.31
N TRP A 106 8.68 13.42 11.13
CA TRP A 106 8.66 14.63 10.32
C TRP A 106 7.24 14.99 9.85
N LEU A 107 6.46 14.02 9.36
CA LEU A 107 5.05 14.22 8.97
C LEU A 107 4.20 14.63 10.18
N ALA A 108 4.42 14.04 11.35
CA ALA A 108 3.72 14.41 12.58
C ALA A 108 4.01 15.86 12.96
N LEU A 109 5.27 16.29 12.85
CA LEU A 109 5.69 17.65 13.15
C LEU A 109 5.13 18.65 12.13
N GLU A 110 5.17 18.31 10.82
CA GLU A 110 4.58 19.13 9.75
C GLU A 110 3.06 19.29 10.00
N ALA A 111 2.37 18.20 10.33
CA ALA A 111 0.95 18.21 10.64
C ALA A 111 0.64 19.05 11.90
N TRP A 112 1.47 18.95 12.95
CA TRP A 112 1.29 19.74 14.16
C TRP A 112 1.45 21.24 13.93
N ARG A 113 2.40 21.63 13.09
CA ARG A 113 2.70 23.03 12.72
C ARG A 113 1.76 23.58 11.65
N ALA A 114 0.97 22.72 10.99
CA ALA A 114 0.08 23.15 9.94
C ALA A 114 -0.93 24.19 10.47
N VAL A 115 -0.83 25.41 9.96
CA VAL A 115 -1.85 26.43 10.17
C VAL A 115 -3.05 26.06 9.31
N PRO A 116 -4.30 26.19 9.82
CA PRO A 116 -5.49 25.97 9.01
C PRO A 116 -5.44 26.92 7.82
N VAL A 117 -5.19 26.37 6.64
CA VAL A 117 -5.26 27.16 5.42
C VAL A 117 -6.74 27.44 5.16
N ARG A 118 -7.14 28.71 5.22
CA ARG A 118 -8.44 29.12 4.65
C ARG A 118 -8.48 28.55 3.23
N ILE A 119 -9.54 27.86 2.90
CA ILE A 119 -9.77 27.27 1.61
C ILE A 119 -9.91 28.43 0.61
N THR A 120 -8.80 28.90 0.12
CA THR A 120 -8.79 29.66 -1.14
C THR A 120 -8.68 28.60 -2.23
N SER A 121 -9.56 28.67 -3.19
CA SER A 121 -9.59 27.82 -4.39
C SER A 121 -8.40 28.09 -5.31
N GLN A 122 -7.20 28.13 -4.73
CA GLN A 122 -5.99 28.21 -5.55
C GLN A 122 -5.75 26.84 -6.18
N PRO A 123 -5.51 26.79 -7.50
CA PRO A 123 -5.08 25.56 -8.15
C PRO A 123 -3.84 25.04 -7.42
N PRO A 124 -3.65 23.71 -7.36
CA PRO A 124 -2.51 23.12 -6.70
C PRO A 124 -1.24 23.60 -7.41
N SER A 125 -0.60 24.64 -6.85
CA SER A 125 0.57 25.29 -7.45
C SER A 125 1.78 24.32 -7.57
N ASP A 126 1.62 23.06 -7.15
CA ASP A 126 2.70 22.08 -7.18
C ASP A 126 2.18 20.62 -7.18
N THR A 127 1.48 20.26 -8.25
CA THR A 127 0.99 18.89 -8.48
C THR A 127 2.14 17.89 -8.46
N SER A 128 3.30 18.25 -9.00
CA SER A 128 4.48 17.40 -9.03
C SER A 128 5.02 17.10 -7.63
N ARG A 129 5.04 18.10 -6.75
CA ARG A 129 5.44 17.89 -5.34
C ARG A 129 4.46 17.01 -4.58
N LEU A 130 3.16 17.18 -4.79
CA LEU A 130 2.15 16.31 -4.15
C LEU A 130 2.31 14.85 -4.60
N PHE A 131 2.52 14.65 -5.89
CA PHE A 131 2.77 13.32 -6.46
C PHE A 131 4.05 12.70 -5.87
N ALA A 132 5.17 13.43 -5.89
CA ALA A 132 6.44 12.98 -5.32
C ALA A 132 6.33 12.67 -3.81
N ARG A 133 5.59 13.49 -3.05
CA ARG A 133 5.30 13.22 -1.64
C ARG A 133 4.48 11.94 -1.45
N GLY A 134 3.52 11.66 -2.33
CA GLY A 134 2.78 10.40 -2.34
C GLY A 134 3.70 9.19 -2.50
N ILE A 135 4.60 9.25 -3.49
CA ILE A 135 5.63 8.21 -3.70
C ILE A 135 6.49 8.06 -2.44
N LEU A 136 7.05 9.16 -1.95
CA LEU A 136 7.97 9.14 -0.81
C LEU A 136 7.29 8.61 0.46
N THR A 137 6.05 9.06 0.73
CA THR A 137 5.27 8.57 1.88
C THR A 137 5.08 7.06 1.83
N ASN A 138 4.87 6.51 0.63
CA ASN A 138 4.72 5.07 0.47
C ASN A 138 6.06 4.32 0.53
N LEU A 139 7.12 4.85 -0.10
CA LEU A 139 8.44 4.20 -0.07
C LEU A 139 9.04 4.17 1.34
N LEU A 140 8.70 5.13 2.19
CA LEU A 140 9.10 5.15 3.60
C LEU A 140 8.05 4.52 4.53
N ASN A 141 7.00 3.92 3.97
CA ASN A 141 5.96 3.25 4.74
C ASN A 141 6.36 1.82 5.09
N VAL A 142 6.76 1.62 6.33
CA VAL A 142 7.17 0.29 6.86
C VAL A 142 6.08 -0.77 6.65
N LYS A 143 4.79 -0.40 6.69
CA LYS A 143 3.69 -1.31 6.40
C LYS A 143 3.77 -1.87 4.97
N ALA A 144 4.05 -1.01 3.98
CA ALA A 144 4.22 -1.42 2.58
C ALA A 144 5.46 -2.31 2.41
N VAL A 145 6.58 -1.93 3.04
CA VAL A 145 7.81 -2.74 3.03
C VAL A 145 7.54 -4.15 3.53
N ILE A 146 6.96 -4.28 4.74
CA ILE A 146 6.66 -5.59 5.34
C ILE A 146 5.67 -6.37 4.49
N PHE A 147 4.67 -5.70 3.91
CA PHE A 147 3.70 -6.36 3.05
C PHE A 147 4.37 -7.04 1.84
N TYR A 148 5.17 -6.30 1.09
CA TYR A 148 5.81 -6.82 -0.13
C TYR A 148 6.98 -7.77 0.14
N ALA A 149 7.58 -7.65 1.28
CA ALA A 149 8.78 -8.41 1.61
C ALA A 149 8.51 -9.68 2.42
N VAL A 150 7.43 -9.71 3.17
CA VAL A 150 7.10 -10.84 4.07
C VAL A 150 5.74 -11.43 3.71
N LEU A 151 4.70 -10.58 3.68
CA LEU A 151 3.34 -11.10 3.51
C LEU A 151 3.10 -11.64 2.10
N LEU A 152 3.38 -10.86 1.05
CA LEU A 152 3.12 -11.30 -0.32
C LEU A 152 3.90 -12.58 -0.67
N PRO A 153 5.21 -12.71 -0.38
CA PRO A 153 5.96 -13.96 -0.61
C PRO A 153 5.38 -15.17 0.11
N SER A 154 4.79 -15.00 1.29
CA SER A 154 4.19 -16.12 2.05
C SER A 154 2.97 -16.75 1.38
N PHE A 155 2.40 -16.09 0.37
CA PHE A 155 1.29 -16.60 -0.43
C PHE A 155 1.73 -17.20 -1.77
N LEU A 156 3.02 -17.15 -2.10
CA LEU A 156 3.54 -17.79 -3.30
C LEU A 156 3.58 -19.31 -3.11
N ASP A 157 3.24 -20.02 -4.17
CA ASP A 157 3.18 -21.49 -4.21
C ASP A 157 4.25 -22.00 -5.21
N PRO A 158 5.48 -22.34 -4.74
CA PRO A 158 6.55 -22.80 -5.62
C PRO A 158 6.21 -24.03 -6.47
N PRO A 159 5.49 -25.05 -5.95
CA PRO A 159 5.05 -26.20 -6.73
C PRO A 159 4.21 -25.88 -7.96
N ARG A 160 3.51 -24.71 -7.97
CA ARG A 160 2.76 -24.25 -9.14
C ARG A 160 3.63 -23.59 -10.21
N GLY A 161 4.89 -23.29 -9.88
CA GLY A 161 5.80 -22.58 -10.78
C GLY A 161 5.39 -21.13 -11.04
N ARG A 162 6.08 -20.46 -11.98
CA ARG A 162 5.77 -19.10 -12.43
C ARG A 162 5.67 -18.07 -11.27
N LEU A 163 6.56 -18.13 -10.29
CA LEU A 163 6.56 -17.25 -9.11
C LEU A 163 6.45 -15.75 -9.45
N PRO A 164 7.15 -15.22 -10.47
CA PRO A 164 6.99 -13.81 -10.85
C PRO A 164 5.55 -13.47 -11.29
N LEU A 165 4.87 -14.39 -11.97
CA LEU A 165 3.48 -14.19 -12.40
C LEU A 165 2.50 -14.26 -11.21
N GLN A 166 2.75 -15.16 -10.26
CA GLN A 166 1.99 -15.21 -9.01
C GLN A 166 2.16 -13.90 -8.22
N ALA A 167 3.40 -13.43 -8.05
CA ALA A 167 3.70 -12.17 -7.38
C ALA A 167 3.03 -10.99 -8.09
N LEU A 168 3.05 -10.96 -9.42
CA LEU A 168 2.39 -9.92 -10.21
C LEU A 168 0.86 -9.93 -10.00
N MET A 169 0.21 -11.09 -10.05
CA MET A 169 -1.23 -11.22 -9.83
C MET A 169 -1.64 -10.80 -8.42
N LEU A 170 -0.95 -11.29 -7.41
CA LEU A 170 -1.24 -10.95 -6.01
C LEU A 170 -0.93 -9.48 -5.74
N GLY A 171 0.21 -9.00 -6.18
CA GLY A 171 0.64 -7.63 -5.94
C GLY A 171 -0.23 -6.60 -6.66
N THR A 172 -0.66 -6.85 -7.89
CA THR A 172 -1.61 -5.96 -8.59
C THR A 172 -2.97 -5.93 -7.87
N THR A 173 -3.42 -7.07 -7.33
CA THR A 173 -4.62 -7.13 -6.49
C THR A 173 -4.46 -6.24 -5.25
N HIS A 174 -3.30 -6.29 -4.57
CA HIS A 174 -3.03 -5.42 -3.43
C HIS A 174 -3.02 -3.94 -3.83
N VAL A 175 -2.33 -3.56 -4.92
CA VAL A 175 -2.32 -2.16 -5.41
C VAL A 175 -3.75 -1.68 -5.71
N ALA A 176 -4.59 -2.51 -6.30
CA ALA A 176 -5.98 -2.18 -6.58
C ALA A 176 -6.80 -1.97 -5.29
N ILE A 177 -6.69 -2.88 -4.32
CA ILE A 177 -7.38 -2.79 -3.02
C ILE A 177 -6.92 -1.52 -2.28
N ALA A 178 -5.62 -1.30 -2.16
CA ALA A 178 -5.05 -0.13 -1.50
C ALA A 178 -5.53 1.17 -2.15
N THR A 179 -5.47 1.24 -3.48
CA THR A 179 -5.91 2.41 -4.24
C THR A 179 -7.40 2.67 -4.04
N ALA A 180 -8.24 1.63 -4.07
CA ALA A 180 -9.68 1.76 -3.84
C ALA A 180 -9.99 2.31 -2.43
N ILE A 181 -9.32 1.79 -1.39
CA ILE A 181 -9.47 2.26 -0.01
C ILE A 181 -8.99 3.72 0.12
N HIS A 182 -7.83 4.05 -0.46
CA HIS A 182 -7.30 5.41 -0.45
C HIS A 182 -8.24 6.40 -1.15
N CYS A 183 -8.81 6.02 -2.29
CA CYS A 183 -9.85 6.82 -2.97
C CYS A 183 -11.10 6.99 -2.10
N GLY A 184 -11.53 5.92 -1.44
CA GLY A 184 -12.65 5.95 -0.49
C GLY A 184 -12.42 6.96 0.64
N ILE A 185 -11.23 6.96 1.24
CA ILE A 185 -10.83 7.93 2.28
C ILE A 185 -10.90 9.36 1.73
N VAL A 186 -10.32 9.60 0.56
CA VAL A 186 -10.31 10.93 -0.07
C VAL A 186 -11.74 11.44 -0.30
N VAL A 187 -12.61 10.61 -0.85
CA VAL A 187 -14.00 10.98 -1.12
C VAL A 187 -14.76 11.25 0.18
N THR A 188 -14.61 10.37 1.18
CA THR A 188 -15.30 10.50 2.47
C THR A 188 -14.87 11.77 3.21
N VAL A 189 -13.57 12.00 3.33
CA VAL A 189 -13.03 13.17 4.02
C VAL A 189 -13.39 14.46 3.28
N ALA A 190 -13.28 14.47 1.95
CA ALA A 190 -13.62 15.66 1.16
C ALA A 190 -15.12 16.01 1.24
N ARG A 191 -16.01 15.02 1.34
CA ARG A 191 -17.45 15.25 1.56
C ARG A 191 -17.73 15.76 2.96
N SER A 192 -17.06 15.23 3.97
CA SER A 192 -17.24 15.64 5.37
C SER A 192 -16.74 17.07 5.66
N ARG A 193 -15.95 17.65 4.76
CA ARG A 193 -15.46 19.04 4.90
C ARG A 193 -16.60 20.07 4.98
N THR A 194 -17.73 19.83 4.33
CA THR A 194 -18.89 20.69 4.38
C THR A 194 -19.61 20.64 5.73
N LEU A 195 -19.35 19.59 6.52
CA LEU A 195 -19.97 19.35 7.83
C LEU A 195 -19.07 19.81 9.00
N PHE A 196 -17.77 20.08 8.75
CA PHE A 196 -16.82 20.48 9.78
C PHE A 196 -16.37 21.93 9.58
N PRO A 197 -16.60 22.84 10.54
CA PRO A 197 -16.09 24.21 10.53
C PRO A 197 -14.54 24.23 10.46
N ALA A 198 -13.96 25.37 10.08
CA ALA A 198 -12.51 25.55 9.96
C ALA A 198 -11.73 25.16 11.23
N ASP A 199 -12.34 25.31 12.42
CA ASP A 199 -11.76 24.87 13.70
C ASP A 199 -11.69 23.34 13.85
N GLY A 200 -12.57 22.59 13.17
CA GLY A 200 -12.53 21.13 13.15
C GLY A 200 -11.31 20.59 12.42
N SER A 201 -10.82 21.30 11.40
CA SER A 201 -9.64 20.88 10.63
C SER A 201 -8.37 20.86 11.49
N ARG A 202 -8.21 21.79 12.43
CA ARG A 202 -7.07 21.84 13.35
C ARG A 202 -7.08 20.67 14.33
N LYS A 203 -8.25 20.29 14.86
CA LYS A 203 -8.40 19.13 15.76
C LYS A 203 -8.08 17.82 15.04
N VAL A 204 -8.58 17.66 13.82
CA VAL A 204 -8.30 16.47 12.99
C VAL A 204 -6.80 16.38 12.66
N THR A 205 -6.17 17.47 12.25
CA THR A 205 -4.74 17.50 11.93
C THR A 205 -3.87 17.19 13.15
N ARG A 206 -4.24 17.72 14.34
CA ARG A 206 -3.54 17.40 15.60
C ARG A 206 -3.76 15.95 16.04
N ALA A 207 -4.99 15.44 15.96
CA ALA A 207 -5.27 14.03 16.27
C ALA A 207 -4.46 13.10 15.37
N TYR A 208 -4.32 13.43 14.09
CA TYR A 208 -3.47 12.70 13.18
C TYR A 208 -1.97 12.79 13.54
N ALA A 209 -1.46 13.97 13.86
CA ALA A 209 -0.08 14.14 14.30
C ALA A 209 0.22 13.28 15.54
N VAL A 210 -0.71 13.23 16.50
CA VAL A 210 -0.62 12.35 17.68
C VAL A 210 -0.65 10.88 17.25
N GLY A 211 -1.54 10.50 16.33
CA GLY A 211 -1.60 9.13 15.82
C GLY A 211 -0.30 8.68 15.16
N LEU A 212 0.30 9.52 14.31
CA LEU A 212 1.61 9.25 13.72
C LEU A 212 2.73 9.12 14.77
N LEU A 213 2.72 9.99 15.77
CA LEU A 213 3.69 9.94 16.86
C LEU A 213 3.57 8.62 17.64
N VAL A 214 2.35 8.21 17.99
CA VAL A 214 2.08 6.94 18.69
C VAL A 214 2.57 5.75 17.86
N VAL A 215 2.27 5.72 16.57
CA VAL A 215 2.73 4.63 15.67
C VAL A 215 4.25 4.64 15.54
N ALA A 216 4.89 5.81 15.41
CA ALA A 216 6.35 5.91 15.34
C ALA A 216 7.03 5.40 16.61
N ILE A 217 6.50 5.78 17.79
CA ILE A 217 7.01 5.33 19.10
C ILE A 217 6.80 3.82 19.27
N TRP A 218 5.60 3.32 18.93
CA TRP A 218 5.30 1.89 19.00
C TRP A 218 6.23 1.08 18.09
N LEU A 219 6.46 1.54 16.87
CA LEU A 219 7.36 0.89 15.93
C LEU A 219 8.82 0.90 16.43
N ALA A 220 9.25 2.03 16.99
CA ALA A 220 10.59 2.14 17.58
C ALA A 220 10.77 1.19 18.76
N TRP A 221 9.71 0.97 19.56
CA TRP A 221 9.75 0.10 20.73
C TRP A 221 9.60 -1.39 20.38
N SER A 222 8.57 -1.73 19.61
CA SER A 222 8.30 -3.13 19.24
C SER A 222 9.46 -3.81 18.54
N THR A 223 10.28 -3.05 17.87
CA THR A 223 11.44 -3.53 17.13
C THR A 223 12.75 -3.55 17.94
N ARG A 224 12.76 -3.02 19.17
CA ARG A 224 13.88 -3.22 20.12
C ARG A 224 13.87 -4.60 20.78
N LEU A 225 12.71 -5.27 20.80
CA LEU A 225 12.54 -6.57 21.46
C LEU A 225 12.92 -7.75 20.56
N GLY A 226 13.36 -7.53 19.32
CA GLY A 226 13.76 -8.55 18.35
C GLY A 226 15.25 -8.52 17.97
N SER A 227 16.10 -7.85 18.75
CA SER A 227 17.56 -7.80 18.57
C SER A 227 18.28 -8.53 19.70
#